data_a8eb10c5c483557ab5ad192c2bdeae3c
#
_entry.id   a8eb10c5c483557ab5ad192c2bdeae3c
#
_cell.length_a   1.000
_cell.length_b   1.000
_cell.length_c   1.000
_cell.angle_alpha   90.00
_cell.angle_beta   90.00
_cell.angle_gamma   90.00
#
_symmetry.space_group_name_H-M   'P 1'
#
loop_
_entity.id
_entity.type
_entity.pdbx_description
1 polymer ?
#
loop_
_entity_poly.entity_id
_entity_poly.type
_entity_poly.pdbx_seq_one_letter_code
_entity_poly.pdbx_strand_id
1 'polypeptide(L)'
;VCPRIAYMPQGLGKNLYPTLSVEENLQFFARLFGHGGAERRRRIDELTRSTGLHAFLQRPAGKLSGGMKQKLGLCCALIHDPDLLILDEPTTGVDPLARAQFWDLIERIRRQRPAMSVMVATAYMDEAQRFHWLVAMDEGQVLATGAPQELLARTGCASLEDAFIALMPEEKKRGHQAVVIPPLQVDDADVAIEAQGLTMRFGDFTAVDHVNFRIRRGEIFGFLGSNGCGKSTTMKMLCGLLPASDGQAWLFGKPVDPHDIDTRRRVGYMSQAFSLYGELTVRQNLVLHAQLFHVPADQQAARVQAMVERFELQEVLDALPESLPLGVRQRLSLAVAMVHQPELLILDEPTSGVDPIARDRFWQLLADLSRRDRVTIFISTHFMNEAARCDRMSMMHAGRVLDSDRPAALIAKRGAATLEEAFIGYLVEAGGDAPADDVVPAAEAVQTTPAAAHKPSGFSLQRLFSYLWREALELQRDPVRAAMALLGSLVLMFVIGYGITLDVENLSYAVLDRDRTQASQNYALNLSGSRYFIERPAIVDEADLDRRMRSGELSLAIEIPPGFGRDMLRGSPVQIGAWIDGAMPQRAETIRGYVGGLHQ
;
A
#
# COMPACT_ATOMS: atom_id res chain seq x y z
N VAL A 1 15.43 -20.46 -4.39
CA VAL A 1 14.78 -20.54 -3.05
C VAL A 1 15.58 -21.52 -2.23
N CYS A 2 16.11 -21.09 -1.07
CA CYS A 2 16.82 -21.96 -0.14
C CYS A 2 15.78 -22.85 0.59
N PRO A 3 15.80 -24.16 0.43
CA PRO A 3 14.78 -25.05 0.99
C PRO A 3 14.87 -25.18 2.52
N ARG A 4 15.92 -24.63 3.14
CA ARG A 4 16.16 -24.68 4.58
C ARG A 4 15.79 -23.38 5.31
N ILE A 5 15.41 -22.34 4.56
CA ILE A 5 15.06 -21.02 5.10
C ILE A 5 13.63 -20.68 4.73
N ALA A 6 12.85 -20.24 5.70
CA ALA A 6 11.56 -19.61 5.50
C ALA A 6 11.63 -18.13 5.83
N TYR A 7 10.94 -17.30 5.07
CA TYR A 7 10.83 -15.87 5.31
C TYR A 7 9.36 -15.44 5.30
N MET A 8 8.97 -14.73 6.34
CA MET A 8 7.67 -14.09 6.44
C MET A 8 7.87 -12.56 6.44
N PRO A 9 7.50 -11.87 5.35
CA PRO A 9 7.75 -10.44 5.21
C PRO A 9 6.81 -9.61 6.09
N GLN A 10 7.23 -8.39 6.37
CA GLN A 10 6.44 -7.38 7.08
C GLN A 10 5.11 -7.10 6.36
N GLY A 11 4.02 -7.00 7.12
CA GLY A 11 2.67 -6.64 6.68
C GLY A 11 1.72 -7.83 6.59
N LEU A 12 0.46 -7.57 6.95
CA LEU A 12 -0.60 -8.56 7.05
C LEU A 12 -0.89 -9.26 5.73
N GLY A 13 -0.41 -10.49 5.60
CA GLY A 13 -0.71 -11.34 4.44
C GLY A 13 0.00 -10.95 3.14
N LYS A 14 1.10 -10.20 3.18
CA LYS A 14 1.87 -9.85 1.98
C LYS A 14 2.45 -11.06 1.24
N ASN A 15 2.67 -12.15 1.92
CA ASN A 15 3.09 -13.43 1.32
C ASN A 15 1.91 -14.30 0.87
N LEU A 16 0.66 -13.82 0.97
CA LEU A 16 -0.54 -14.56 0.63
C LEU A 16 -1.16 -14.04 -0.67
N TYR A 17 -1.87 -14.93 -1.34
CA TYR A 17 -2.73 -14.60 -2.48
C TYR A 17 -4.17 -14.40 -1.99
N PRO A 18 -4.68 -13.14 -1.97
CA PRO A 18 -5.97 -12.82 -1.34
C PRO A 18 -7.18 -13.51 -1.95
N THR A 19 -7.12 -13.79 -3.25
CA THR A 19 -8.18 -14.45 -4.03
C THR A 19 -8.22 -15.96 -3.82
N LEU A 20 -7.09 -16.56 -3.43
CA LEU A 20 -6.98 -17.99 -3.15
C LEU A 20 -7.50 -18.30 -1.75
N SER A 21 -8.08 -19.49 -1.58
CA SER A 21 -8.48 -20.00 -0.28
C SER A 21 -7.27 -20.32 0.61
N VAL A 22 -7.52 -20.58 1.90
CA VAL A 22 -6.49 -21.03 2.85
C VAL A 22 -5.77 -22.27 2.30
N GLU A 23 -6.55 -23.28 1.87
CA GLU A 23 -5.99 -24.51 1.32
C GLU A 23 -5.17 -24.27 0.05
N GLU A 24 -5.68 -23.46 -0.89
CA GLU A 24 -5.00 -23.19 -2.16
C GLU A 24 -3.67 -22.44 -1.97
N ASN A 25 -3.62 -21.49 -1.02
CA ASN A 25 -2.35 -20.85 -0.64
C ASN A 25 -1.33 -21.88 -0.16
N LEU A 26 -1.72 -22.76 0.76
CA LEU A 26 -0.83 -23.81 1.28
C LEU A 26 -0.44 -24.82 0.20
N GLN A 27 -1.38 -25.22 -0.67
CA GLN A 27 -1.11 -26.09 -1.81
C GLN A 27 -0.08 -25.48 -2.77
N PHE A 28 -0.17 -24.17 -3.04
CA PHE A 28 0.78 -23.46 -3.88
C PHE A 28 2.21 -23.54 -3.32
N PHE A 29 2.39 -23.14 -2.05
CA PHE A 29 3.71 -23.17 -1.43
C PHE A 29 4.25 -24.60 -1.31
N ALA A 30 3.43 -25.56 -0.93
CA ALA A 30 3.87 -26.95 -0.84
C ALA A 30 4.31 -27.54 -2.18
N ARG A 31 3.64 -27.19 -3.29
CA ARG A 31 4.06 -27.57 -4.64
C ARG A 31 5.36 -26.87 -5.05
N LEU A 32 5.51 -25.59 -4.68
CA LEU A 32 6.72 -24.81 -4.98
C LEU A 32 7.98 -25.46 -4.38
N PHE A 33 7.85 -26.05 -3.18
CA PHE A 33 8.92 -26.80 -2.51
C PHE A 33 9.02 -28.28 -2.90
N GLY A 34 8.17 -28.75 -3.83
CA GLY A 34 8.32 -30.07 -4.43
C GLY A 34 7.61 -31.21 -3.68
N HIS A 35 6.72 -30.93 -2.71
CA HIS A 35 6.01 -31.97 -1.99
C HIS A 35 4.99 -32.72 -2.85
N GLY A 36 4.97 -34.06 -2.73
CA GLY A 36 3.99 -34.93 -3.38
C GLY A 36 2.58 -34.77 -2.83
N GLY A 37 1.55 -35.26 -3.54
CA GLY A 37 0.15 -35.04 -3.20
C GLY A 37 -0.28 -35.53 -1.80
N ALA A 38 0.20 -36.70 -1.37
CA ALA A 38 -0.08 -37.27 -0.05
C ALA A 38 0.60 -36.41 1.06
N GLU A 39 1.87 -36.06 0.89
CA GLU A 39 2.63 -35.27 1.83
C GLU A 39 2.06 -33.85 1.99
N ARG A 40 1.63 -33.22 0.89
CA ARG A 40 0.95 -31.92 0.96
C ARG A 40 -0.29 -31.96 1.81
N ARG A 41 -1.17 -32.94 1.57
CA ARG A 41 -2.40 -33.09 2.35
C ARG A 41 -2.12 -33.28 3.84
N ARG A 42 -1.17 -34.14 4.18
CA ARG A 42 -0.76 -34.37 5.56
C ARG A 42 -0.26 -33.09 6.24
N ARG A 43 0.66 -32.34 5.59
CA ARG A 43 1.23 -31.11 6.15
C ARG A 43 0.19 -29.98 6.27
N ILE A 44 -0.69 -29.85 5.28
CA ILE A 44 -1.78 -28.87 5.34
C ILE A 44 -2.72 -29.19 6.50
N ASP A 45 -3.11 -30.43 6.67
CA ASP A 45 -3.99 -30.85 7.76
C ASP A 45 -3.32 -30.59 9.13
N GLU A 46 -2.08 -30.99 9.31
CA GLU A 46 -1.29 -30.77 10.52
C GLU A 46 -1.18 -29.27 10.86
N LEU A 47 -0.72 -28.44 9.93
CA LEU A 47 -0.52 -27.01 10.15
C LEU A 47 -1.84 -26.28 10.39
N THR A 48 -2.90 -26.62 9.65
CA THR A 48 -4.18 -25.91 9.81
C THR A 48 -4.90 -26.31 11.08
N ARG A 49 -4.76 -27.55 11.56
CA ARG A 49 -5.28 -27.97 12.89
C ARG A 49 -4.52 -27.28 14.01
N SER A 50 -3.18 -27.27 13.96
CA SER A 50 -2.36 -26.64 15.00
C SER A 50 -2.58 -25.13 15.14
N THR A 51 -3.02 -24.47 14.07
CA THR A 51 -3.27 -23.02 14.02
C THR A 51 -4.74 -22.62 14.14
N GLY A 52 -5.66 -23.60 14.20
CA GLY A 52 -7.10 -23.34 14.22
C GLY A 52 -7.69 -22.88 12.88
N LEU A 53 -6.94 -23.00 11.77
CA LEU A 53 -7.40 -22.61 10.44
C LEU A 53 -8.17 -23.70 9.69
N HIS A 54 -8.23 -24.91 10.23
CA HIS A 54 -8.83 -26.07 9.56
C HIS A 54 -10.31 -25.86 9.18
N ALA A 55 -11.09 -25.20 10.03
CA ALA A 55 -12.50 -24.87 9.74
C ALA A 55 -12.67 -23.85 8.59
N PHE A 56 -11.59 -23.19 8.17
CA PHE A 56 -11.61 -22.10 7.20
C PHE A 56 -10.89 -22.43 5.90
N LEU A 57 -10.58 -23.71 5.63
CA LEU A 57 -9.79 -24.15 4.46
C LEU A 57 -10.29 -23.58 3.13
N GLN A 58 -11.60 -23.46 2.94
CA GLN A 58 -12.21 -22.97 1.70
C GLN A 58 -12.41 -21.44 1.67
N ARG A 59 -12.11 -20.73 2.80
CA ARG A 59 -12.30 -19.28 2.85
C ARG A 59 -11.17 -18.58 2.11
N PRO A 60 -11.47 -17.59 1.21
CA PRO A 60 -10.46 -16.77 0.58
C PRO A 60 -9.59 -16.04 1.60
N ALA A 61 -8.28 -15.99 1.39
CA ALA A 61 -7.34 -15.35 2.31
C ALA A 61 -7.63 -13.86 2.51
N GLY A 62 -8.16 -13.16 1.49
CA GLY A 62 -8.59 -11.77 1.59
C GLY A 62 -9.68 -11.52 2.63
N LYS A 63 -10.54 -12.53 2.89
CA LYS A 63 -11.67 -12.47 3.85
C LYS A 63 -11.31 -12.96 5.27
N LEU A 64 -10.04 -13.23 5.54
CA LEU A 64 -9.55 -13.60 6.88
C LEU A 64 -9.30 -12.35 7.73
N SER A 65 -9.42 -12.50 9.05
CA SER A 65 -8.97 -11.46 10.00
C SER A 65 -7.45 -11.30 9.94
N GLY A 66 -6.93 -10.19 10.50
CA GLY A 66 -5.48 -9.92 10.56
C GLY A 66 -4.71 -11.07 11.21
N GLY A 67 -5.13 -11.52 12.39
CA GLY A 67 -4.51 -12.65 13.10
C GLY A 67 -4.59 -13.97 12.32
N MET A 68 -5.70 -14.24 11.63
CA MET A 68 -5.83 -15.43 10.77
C MET A 68 -4.91 -15.35 9.55
N LYS A 69 -4.73 -14.17 8.94
CA LYS A 69 -3.77 -13.96 7.85
C LYS A 69 -2.33 -14.22 8.31
N GLN A 70 -1.98 -13.77 9.50
CA GLN A 70 -0.66 -14.04 10.08
C GLN A 70 -0.45 -15.54 10.33
N LYS A 71 -1.42 -16.22 10.93
CA LYS A 71 -1.38 -17.68 11.12
C LYS A 71 -1.23 -18.41 9.77
N LEU A 72 -1.97 -17.99 8.73
CA LEU A 72 -1.84 -18.57 7.39
C LEU A 72 -0.47 -18.28 6.77
N GLY A 73 0.04 -17.04 6.89
CA GLY A 73 1.37 -16.65 6.42
C GLY A 73 2.47 -17.51 7.05
N LEU A 74 2.35 -17.75 8.37
CA LEU A 74 3.24 -18.65 9.12
C LEU A 74 3.13 -20.10 8.62
N CYS A 75 1.92 -20.61 8.40
CA CYS A 75 1.73 -21.95 7.83
C CYS A 75 2.37 -22.10 6.45
N CYS A 76 2.22 -21.09 5.58
CA CYS A 76 2.86 -21.07 4.27
C CYS A 76 4.40 -21.06 4.37
N ALA A 77 4.96 -20.33 5.34
CA ALA A 77 6.39 -20.30 5.62
C ALA A 77 6.90 -21.64 6.17
N LEU A 78 6.12 -22.33 6.98
CA LEU A 78 6.51 -23.60 7.63
C LEU A 78 6.22 -24.85 6.79
N ILE A 79 5.49 -24.75 5.68
CA ILE A 79 5.02 -25.90 4.90
C ILE A 79 6.14 -26.81 4.40
N HIS A 80 7.34 -26.28 4.20
CA HIS A 80 8.50 -27.00 3.70
C HIS A 80 9.52 -27.42 4.78
N ASP A 81 9.17 -27.23 6.07
CA ASP A 81 9.96 -27.65 7.22
C ASP A 81 11.37 -27.02 7.27
N PRO A 82 11.47 -25.70 7.41
CA PRO A 82 12.75 -24.98 7.39
C PRO A 82 13.56 -25.20 8.65
N ASP A 83 14.89 -25.09 8.54
CA ASP A 83 15.82 -25.05 9.68
C ASP A 83 15.91 -23.65 10.30
N LEU A 84 15.67 -22.61 9.47
CA LEU A 84 15.66 -21.21 9.89
C LEU A 84 14.36 -20.54 9.45
N LEU A 85 13.62 -20.00 10.42
CA LEU A 85 12.45 -19.18 10.19
C LEU A 85 12.79 -17.71 10.47
N ILE A 86 12.65 -16.85 9.46
CA ILE A 86 12.87 -15.40 9.57
C ILE A 86 11.50 -14.73 9.55
N LEU A 87 11.20 -13.95 10.59
CA LEU A 87 9.96 -13.20 10.77
C LEU A 87 10.29 -11.71 10.81
N ASP A 88 9.71 -10.96 9.89
CA ASP A 88 9.93 -9.53 9.77
C ASP A 88 8.67 -8.79 10.25
N GLU A 89 8.75 -8.22 11.45
CA GLU A 89 7.65 -7.56 12.15
C GLU A 89 6.32 -8.36 12.07
N PRO A 90 6.30 -9.62 12.50
CA PRO A 90 5.19 -10.53 12.22
C PRO A 90 3.89 -10.15 12.92
N THR A 91 3.93 -9.30 13.92
CA THR A 91 2.77 -8.91 14.74
C THR A 91 2.37 -7.45 14.57
N THR A 92 3.02 -6.73 13.67
CA THR A 92 2.66 -5.33 13.38
C THR A 92 1.24 -5.23 12.83
N GLY A 93 0.43 -4.38 13.48
CA GLY A 93 -0.99 -4.22 13.16
C GLY A 93 -1.87 -5.42 13.59
N VAL A 94 -1.38 -6.30 14.46
CA VAL A 94 -2.17 -7.39 15.08
C VAL A 94 -2.59 -6.98 16.49
N ASP A 95 -3.84 -7.28 16.83
CA ASP A 95 -4.35 -7.00 18.19
C ASP A 95 -3.63 -7.81 19.27
N PRO A 96 -3.63 -7.34 20.53
CA PRO A 96 -2.85 -7.99 21.61
C PRO A 96 -3.20 -9.45 21.87
N LEU A 97 -4.48 -9.83 21.78
CA LEU A 97 -4.88 -11.23 21.98
C LEU A 97 -4.33 -12.13 20.86
N ALA A 98 -4.52 -11.72 19.61
CA ALA A 98 -4.02 -12.46 18.46
C ALA A 98 -2.47 -12.48 18.44
N ARG A 99 -1.81 -11.42 18.96
CA ARG A 99 -0.35 -11.35 19.16
C ARG A 99 0.12 -12.37 20.18
N ALA A 100 -0.49 -12.42 21.35
CA ALA A 100 -0.18 -13.42 22.38
C ALA A 100 -0.34 -14.85 21.82
N GLN A 101 -1.46 -15.13 21.15
CA GLN A 101 -1.72 -16.44 20.51
C GLN A 101 -0.68 -16.78 19.44
N PHE A 102 -0.19 -15.80 18.68
CA PHE A 102 0.84 -16.00 17.66
C PHE A 102 2.17 -16.44 18.30
N TRP A 103 2.60 -15.77 19.36
CA TRP A 103 3.85 -16.11 20.07
C TRP A 103 3.75 -17.44 20.78
N ASP A 104 2.61 -17.79 21.38
CA ASP A 104 2.38 -19.09 21.98
C ASP A 104 2.40 -20.21 20.92
N LEU A 105 1.90 -19.93 19.71
CA LEU A 105 1.98 -20.84 18.59
C LEU A 105 3.44 -21.06 18.14
N ILE A 106 4.23 -20.01 18.00
CA ILE A 106 5.67 -20.09 17.67
C ILE A 106 6.40 -20.93 18.71
N GLU A 107 6.16 -20.69 20.00
CA GLU A 107 6.81 -21.44 21.07
C GLU A 107 6.42 -22.93 21.06
N ARG A 108 5.15 -23.25 20.79
CA ARG A 108 4.71 -24.66 20.62
C ARG A 108 5.41 -25.34 19.44
N ILE A 109 5.48 -24.66 18.27
CA ILE A 109 6.15 -25.18 17.07
C ILE A 109 7.64 -25.41 17.37
N ARG A 110 8.29 -24.48 18.06
CA ARG A 110 9.70 -24.59 18.43
C ARG A 110 9.99 -25.76 19.38
N ARG A 111 9.11 -26.00 20.35
CA ARG A 111 9.21 -27.18 21.24
C ARG A 111 9.11 -28.50 20.48
N GLN A 112 8.26 -28.56 19.44
CA GLN A 112 8.14 -29.73 18.58
C GLN A 112 9.33 -29.89 17.61
N ARG A 113 10.03 -28.78 17.29
CA ARG A 113 11.15 -28.71 16.34
C ARG A 113 12.36 -28.03 16.96
N PRO A 114 13.06 -28.67 17.90
CA PRO A 114 14.15 -28.04 18.65
C PRO A 114 15.37 -27.64 17.79
N ALA A 115 15.51 -28.24 16.61
CA ALA A 115 16.56 -27.90 15.64
C ALA A 115 16.26 -26.62 14.82
N MET A 116 15.02 -26.12 14.85
CA MET A 116 14.63 -24.92 14.12
C MET A 116 15.03 -23.66 14.88
N SER A 117 15.80 -22.80 14.22
CA SER A 117 16.11 -21.45 14.70
C SER A 117 15.06 -20.45 14.22
N VAL A 118 14.71 -19.49 15.07
CA VAL A 118 13.77 -18.41 14.71
C VAL A 118 14.49 -17.08 14.90
N MET A 119 14.54 -16.30 13.84
CA MET A 119 15.06 -14.93 13.84
C MET A 119 13.89 -13.97 13.63
N VAL A 120 13.78 -12.98 14.51
CA VAL A 120 12.67 -12.02 14.50
C VAL A 120 13.21 -10.61 14.41
N ALA A 121 12.74 -9.84 13.44
CA ALA A 121 12.86 -8.39 13.46
C ALA A 121 11.58 -7.82 14.08
N THR A 122 11.69 -6.98 15.10
CA THR A 122 10.55 -6.34 15.75
C THR A 122 10.91 -4.96 16.29
N ALA A 123 9.98 -4.02 16.22
CA ALA A 123 10.03 -2.75 16.93
C ALA A 123 9.35 -2.81 18.31
N TYR A 124 8.72 -3.94 18.66
CA TYR A 124 8.01 -4.12 19.93
C TYR A 124 8.95 -4.62 21.02
N MET A 125 9.32 -3.74 21.94
CA MET A 125 10.26 -4.08 23.02
C MET A 125 9.66 -5.09 24.01
N ASP A 126 8.34 -5.09 24.21
CA ASP A 126 7.63 -6.07 25.06
C ASP A 126 7.75 -7.50 24.49
N GLU A 127 7.74 -7.65 23.17
CA GLU A 127 7.99 -8.95 22.54
C GLU A 127 9.43 -9.39 22.66
N ALA A 128 10.37 -8.44 22.54
CA ALA A 128 11.80 -8.70 22.63
C ALA A 128 12.21 -9.30 24.00
N GLN A 129 11.46 -9.01 25.07
CA GLN A 129 11.68 -9.60 26.40
C GLN A 129 11.51 -11.13 26.42
N ARG A 130 10.76 -11.70 25.48
CA ARG A 130 10.52 -13.15 25.38
C ARG A 130 11.63 -13.90 24.64
N PHE A 131 12.54 -13.19 23.95
CA PHE A 131 13.57 -13.80 23.12
C PHE A 131 14.80 -14.19 23.93
N HIS A 132 15.54 -15.19 23.44
CA HIS A 132 16.73 -15.67 24.13
C HIS A 132 17.93 -14.74 23.97
N TRP A 133 18.03 -14.11 22.80
CA TRP A 133 19.15 -13.25 22.42
C TRP A 133 18.64 -12.09 21.58
N LEU A 134 19.14 -10.91 21.87
CA LEU A 134 18.79 -9.67 21.18
C LEU A 134 19.99 -9.09 20.46
N VAL A 135 19.72 -8.45 19.33
CA VAL A 135 20.65 -7.58 18.61
C VAL A 135 19.96 -6.24 18.47
N ALA A 136 20.36 -5.24 19.24
CA ALA A 136 19.87 -3.88 19.12
C ALA A 136 20.58 -3.20 17.95
N MET A 137 19.81 -2.66 17.02
CA MET A 137 20.33 -2.03 15.79
C MET A 137 19.72 -0.64 15.60
N ASP A 138 20.53 0.28 15.08
CA ASP A 138 20.10 1.61 14.65
C ASP A 138 20.92 2.03 13.42
N GLU A 139 20.27 2.59 12.40
CA GLU A 139 20.89 3.05 11.14
C GLU A 139 21.89 2.05 10.52
N GLY A 140 21.56 0.77 10.55
CA GLY A 140 22.40 -0.30 10.00
C GLY A 140 23.58 -0.70 10.86
N GLN A 141 23.74 -0.10 12.05
CA GLN A 141 24.80 -0.46 13.00
C GLN A 141 24.26 -1.26 14.19
N VAL A 142 25.08 -2.19 14.67
CA VAL A 142 24.77 -2.95 15.89
C VAL A 142 25.21 -2.13 17.11
N LEU A 143 24.23 -1.75 17.94
CA LEU A 143 24.47 -0.99 19.16
C LEU A 143 24.90 -1.90 20.31
N ALA A 144 24.23 -3.04 20.47
CA ALA A 144 24.52 -4.02 21.50
C ALA A 144 23.95 -5.39 21.16
N THR A 145 24.52 -6.43 21.77
CA THR A 145 24.00 -7.80 21.71
C THR A 145 23.99 -8.41 23.10
N GLY A 146 23.08 -9.32 23.40
CA GLY A 146 22.99 -10.01 24.67
C GLY A 146 21.60 -10.56 24.97
N ALA A 147 21.47 -11.30 26.07
CA ALA A 147 20.16 -11.68 26.58
C ALA A 147 19.41 -10.45 27.13
N PRO A 148 18.05 -10.44 27.13
CA PRO A 148 17.28 -9.29 27.64
C PRO A 148 17.73 -8.80 29.01
N GLN A 149 17.87 -9.70 30.01
CA GLN A 149 18.32 -9.36 31.35
C GLN A 149 19.75 -8.79 31.39
N GLU A 150 20.61 -9.28 30.51
CA GLU A 150 21.99 -8.81 30.42
C GLU A 150 22.05 -7.37 29.89
N LEU A 151 21.22 -7.06 28.89
CA LEU A 151 21.11 -5.69 28.36
C LEU A 151 20.53 -4.74 29.41
N LEU A 152 19.50 -5.14 30.15
CA LEU A 152 18.92 -4.36 31.24
C LEU A 152 19.96 -4.10 32.35
N ALA A 153 20.72 -5.12 32.76
CA ALA A 153 21.75 -4.99 33.78
C ALA A 153 22.90 -4.06 33.32
N ARG A 154 23.33 -4.15 32.08
CA ARG A 154 24.39 -3.28 31.51
C ARG A 154 23.99 -1.82 31.45
N THR A 155 22.71 -1.52 31.14
CA THR A 155 22.20 -0.15 31.02
C THR A 155 21.66 0.41 32.32
N GLY A 156 21.40 -0.44 33.33
CA GLY A 156 20.76 -0.03 34.57
C GLY A 156 19.29 0.38 34.43
N CYS A 157 18.66 0.01 33.32
CA CYS A 157 17.29 0.39 33.01
C CYS A 157 16.26 -0.65 33.49
N ALA A 158 15.03 -0.19 33.77
CA ALA A 158 13.93 -1.05 34.18
C ALA A 158 13.19 -1.70 33.00
N SER A 159 13.24 -1.10 31.81
CA SER A 159 12.60 -1.60 30.61
C SER A 159 13.58 -1.74 29.44
N LEU A 160 13.28 -2.64 28.47
CA LEU A 160 14.07 -2.76 27.24
C LEU A 160 13.93 -1.51 26.34
N GLU A 161 12.84 -0.78 26.43
CA GLU A 161 12.67 0.48 25.70
C GLU A 161 13.66 1.54 26.21
N ASP A 162 13.75 1.72 27.52
CA ASP A 162 14.74 2.62 28.14
C ASP A 162 16.18 2.15 27.89
N ALA A 163 16.42 0.83 27.96
CA ALA A 163 17.73 0.26 27.65
C ALA A 163 18.14 0.52 26.19
N PHE A 164 17.22 0.40 25.24
CA PHE A 164 17.47 0.71 23.83
C PHE A 164 17.81 2.19 23.63
N ILE A 165 17.04 3.09 24.25
CA ILE A 165 17.31 4.54 24.23
C ILE A 165 18.68 4.84 24.85
N ALA A 166 19.02 4.20 25.97
CA ALA A 166 20.32 4.37 26.62
C ALA A 166 21.51 3.91 25.75
N LEU A 167 21.30 2.91 24.90
CA LEU A 167 22.29 2.40 23.95
C LEU A 167 22.46 3.24 22.69
N MET A 168 21.51 4.12 22.36
CA MET A 168 21.60 4.98 21.18
C MET A 168 22.76 5.98 21.27
N PRO A 169 23.27 6.51 20.13
CA PRO A 169 24.27 7.57 20.09
C PRO A 169 23.82 8.83 20.85
N GLU A 170 24.76 9.52 21.49
CA GLU A 170 24.49 10.74 22.27
C GLU A 170 23.81 11.84 21.43
N GLU A 171 24.11 11.91 20.14
CA GLU A 171 23.51 12.88 19.23
C GLU A 171 22.00 12.72 19.11
N LYS A 172 21.51 11.49 19.09
CA LYS A 172 20.08 11.16 19.04
C LYS A 172 19.37 11.35 20.36
N LYS A 173 20.09 11.13 21.47
CA LYS A 173 19.57 11.31 22.83
C LYS A 173 19.49 12.79 23.25
N ARG A 174 20.19 13.70 22.56
CA ARG A 174 20.17 15.14 22.90
C ARG A 174 18.74 15.68 22.90
N GLY A 175 18.34 16.18 24.08
CA GLY A 175 16.99 16.73 24.29
C GLY A 175 15.89 15.70 24.51
N HIS A 176 16.20 14.39 24.53
CA HIS A 176 15.23 13.37 24.93
C HIS A 176 14.97 13.47 26.43
N GLN A 177 13.70 13.58 26.80
CA GLN A 177 13.21 13.50 28.17
C GLN A 177 12.03 12.54 28.18
N ALA A 178 11.91 11.75 29.25
CA ALA A 178 10.75 10.91 29.45
C ALA A 178 9.47 11.75 29.41
N VAL A 179 8.50 11.30 28.65
CA VAL A 179 7.24 12.04 28.48
C VAL A 179 6.46 12.01 29.79
N VAL A 180 6.27 13.19 30.38
CA VAL A 180 5.39 13.38 31.54
C VAL A 180 4.17 14.16 31.09
N ILE A 181 3.00 13.52 31.16
CA ILE A 181 1.73 14.18 30.83
C ILE A 181 1.14 14.73 32.14
N PRO A 182 1.07 16.06 32.31
CA PRO A 182 0.46 16.65 33.49
C PRO A 182 -1.01 16.24 33.60
N PRO A 183 -1.56 16.10 34.81
CA PRO A 183 -2.98 15.77 34.97
C PRO A 183 -3.88 16.85 34.35
N LEU A 184 -4.95 16.40 33.72
CA LEU A 184 -5.93 17.30 33.12
C LEU A 184 -6.70 18.04 34.21
N GLN A 185 -6.69 19.37 34.15
CA GLN A 185 -7.47 20.25 35.02
C GLN A 185 -8.66 20.83 34.22
N VAL A 186 -9.78 20.15 34.19
CA VAL A 186 -10.98 20.58 33.44
C VAL A 186 -12.26 20.26 34.25
N ASP A 187 -13.25 21.10 34.11
CA ASP A 187 -14.58 20.88 34.65
C ASP A 187 -15.28 19.74 33.92
N ASP A 188 -15.94 18.86 34.64
CA ASP A 188 -16.69 17.71 34.10
C ASP A 188 -17.85 18.15 33.17
N ALA A 189 -18.26 19.40 33.22
CA ALA A 189 -19.33 19.96 32.41
C ALA A 189 -18.89 20.32 30.96
N ASP A 190 -17.58 20.55 30.71
CA ASP A 190 -17.08 21.00 29.40
C ASP A 190 -16.78 19.80 28.47
N VAL A 191 -17.79 19.39 27.70
CA VAL A 191 -17.77 18.23 26.83
C VAL A 191 -17.43 18.63 25.40
N ALA A 192 -16.41 17.97 24.82
CA ALA A 192 -16.04 18.13 23.41
C ALA A 192 -16.76 17.14 22.50
N ILE A 193 -16.84 15.87 22.91
CA ILE A 193 -17.49 14.79 22.13
C ILE A 193 -18.47 14.05 23.05
N GLU A 194 -19.68 13.83 22.55
CA GLU A 194 -20.65 12.93 23.16
C GLU A 194 -21.22 12.00 22.09
N ALA A 195 -21.35 10.72 22.39
CA ALA A 195 -21.98 9.72 21.55
C ALA A 195 -22.97 8.91 22.36
N GLN A 196 -24.19 8.72 21.84
CA GLN A 196 -25.26 7.97 22.46
C GLN A 196 -25.86 6.97 21.48
N GLY A 197 -25.70 5.68 21.79
CA GLY A 197 -26.22 4.57 20.98
C GLY A 197 -25.67 4.53 19.55
N LEU A 198 -24.47 5.10 19.32
CA LEU A 198 -23.91 5.28 17.98
C LEU A 198 -23.73 3.93 17.29
N THR A 199 -24.39 3.74 16.15
CA THR A 199 -24.46 2.46 15.44
C THR A 199 -24.18 2.65 13.96
N MET A 200 -23.41 1.72 13.36
CA MET A 200 -23.15 1.68 11.94
C MET A 200 -23.33 0.28 11.36
N ARG A 201 -24.20 0.18 10.35
CA ARG A 201 -24.49 -1.06 9.63
C ARG A 201 -24.11 -0.92 8.17
N PHE A 202 -23.46 -1.96 7.62
CA PHE A 202 -23.17 -2.13 6.20
C PHE A 202 -23.92 -3.38 5.70
N GLY A 203 -25.12 -3.21 5.18
CA GLY A 203 -26.02 -4.33 4.91
C GLY A 203 -26.32 -5.11 6.20
N ASP A 204 -26.05 -6.41 6.20
CA ASP A 204 -26.24 -7.28 7.36
C ASP A 204 -25.11 -7.21 8.40
N PHE A 205 -24.02 -6.54 8.07
CA PHE A 205 -22.86 -6.42 8.97
C PHE A 205 -22.95 -5.17 9.84
N THR A 206 -22.93 -5.35 11.16
CA THR A 206 -22.87 -4.24 12.13
C THR A 206 -21.40 -4.00 12.50
N ALA A 207 -20.87 -2.87 12.04
CA ALA A 207 -19.47 -2.48 12.30
C ALA A 207 -19.30 -1.77 13.64
N VAL A 208 -20.32 -1.02 14.08
CA VAL A 208 -20.38 -0.33 15.37
C VAL A 208 -21.78 -0.54 15.94
N ASP A 209 -21.86 -0.94 17.20
CA ASP A 209 -23.09 -1.38 17.85
C ASP A 209 -23.32 -0.67 19.18
N HIS A 210 -24.23 0.31 19.20
CA HIS A 210 -24.68 1.08 20.37
C HIS A 210 -23.54 1.65 21.23
N VAL A 211 -22.55 2.26 20.61
CA VAL A 211 -21.39 2.83 21.30
C VAL A 211 -21.77 4.13 22.01
N ASN A 212 -21.38 4.23 23.29
CA ASN A 212 -21.60 5.41 24.13
C ASN A 212 -20.28 5.86 24.72
N PHE A 213 -19.98 7.15 24.64
CA PHE A 213 -18.86 7.77 25.34
C PHE A 213 -19.02 9.29 25.45
N ARG A 214 -18.26 9.88 26.37
CA ARG A 214 -18.24 11.31 26.64
C ARG A 214 -16.80 11.75 26.88
N ILE A 215 -16.28 12.67 26.07
CA ILE A 215 -14.91 13.16 26.09
C ILE A 215 -14.92 14.65 26.45
N ARG A 216 -14.08 15.05 27.40
CA ARG A 216 -13.99 16.42 27.87
C ARG A 216 -13.08 17.26 26.96
N ARG A 217 -13.23 18.58 27.02
CA ARG A 217 -12.31 19.46 26.30
C ARG A 217 -10.88 19.36 26.84
N GLY A 218 -9.92 19.34 25.93
CA GLY A 218 -8.51 19.20 26.28
C GLY A 218 -8.09 17.81 26.78
N GLU A 219 -9.01 16.83 26.79
CA GLU A 219 -8.70 15.45 27.20
C GLU A 219 -7.95 14.71 26.08
N ILE A 220 -6.93 13.92 26.46
CA ILE A 220 -6.33 12.91 25.58
C ILE A 220 -7.08 11.60 25.84
N PHE A 221 -7.96 11.24 24.92
CA PHE A 221 -8.82 10.06 25.05
C PHE A 221 -8.33 8.94 24.12
N GLY A 222 -7.97 7.80 24.71
CA GLY A 222 -7.52 6.62 24.00
C GLY A 222 -8.67 5.73 23.52
N PHE A 223 -8.57 5.19 22.31
CA PHE A 223 -9.51 4.23 21.78
C PHE A 223 -8.77 2.95 21.40
N LEU A 224 -8.80 1.99 22.32
CA LEU A 224 -8.08 0.73 22.21
C LEU A 224 -9.03 -0.35 21.69
N GLY A 225 -8.56 -1.19 20.78
CA GLY A 225 -9.38 -2.31 20.31
C GLY A 225 -8.66 -3.14 19.25
N SER A 226 -9.19 -4.35 19.05
CA SER A 226 -8.71 -5.26 18.01
C SER A 226 -8.91 -4.68 16.61
N ASN A 227 -8.14 -5.19 15.64
CA ASN A 227 -8.32 -4.76 14.26
C ASN A 227 -9.69 -5.17 13.71
N GLY A 228 -10.34 -4.24 13.01
CA GLY A 228 -11.68 -4.45 12.47
C GLY A 228 -12.81 -4.36 13.51
N CYS A 229 -12.53 -3.96 14.77
CA CYS A 229 -13.56 -3.82 15.80
C CYS A 229 -14.44 -2.55 15.64
N GLY A 230 -14.18 -1.70 14.62
CA GLY A 230 -15.01 -0.51 14.36
C GLY A 230 -14.38 0.83 14.75
N LYS A 231 -13.11 0.89 15.23
CA LYS A 231 -12.44 2.16 15.63
C LYS A 231 -12.47 3.24 14.56
N SER A 232 -11.91 2.97 13.40
CA SER A 232 -11.86 3.95 12.30
C SER A 232 -13.27 4.31 11.78
N THR A 233 -14.23 3.38 11.85
CA THR A 233 -15.63 3.64 11.50
C THR A 233 -16.25 4.62 12.50
N THR A 234 -16.05 4.42 13.81
CA THR A 234 -16.50 5.33 14.86
C THR A 234 -15.88 6.72 14.68
N MET A 235 -14.58 6.80 14.42
CA MET A 235 -13.89 8.08 14.16
C MET A 235 -14.48 8.82 12.96
N LYS A 236 -14.76 8.12 11.86
CA LYS A 236 -15.38 8.72 10.66
C LYS A 236 -16.80 9.22 10.93
N MET A 237 -17.58 8.53 11.75
CA MET A 237 -18.90 9.01 12.17
C MET A 237 -18.78 10.30 13.00
N LEU A 238 -17.83 10.36 13.94
CA LEU A 238 -17.60 11.55 14.76
C LEU A 238 -17.09 12.75 13.96
N CYS A 239 -16.31 12.52 12.89
CA CYS A 239 -15.87 13.59 11.98
C CYS A 239 -16.96 14.06 11.02
N GLY A 240 -18.15 13.44 11.01
CA GLY A 240 -19.15 13.71 9.99
C GLY A 240 -18.77 13.23 8.58
N LEU A 241 -17.77 12.35 8.46
CA LEU A 241 -17.37 11.75 7.19
C LEU A 241 -18.25 10.54 6.80
N LEU A 242 -18.91 9.96 7.78
CA LEU A 242 -19.79 8.81 7.61
C LEU A 242 -21.06 9.05 8.44
N PRO A 243 -22.27 9.07 7.83
CA PRO A 243 -23.51 9.19 8.59
C PRO A 243 -23.73 7.92 9.43
N ALA A 244 -24.15 8.09 10.68
CA ALA A 244 -24.53 6.95 11.53
C ALA A 244 -25.82 6.30 11.01
N SER A 245 -25.93 4.97 11.14
CA SER A 245 -27.17 4.24 10.82
C SER A 245 -28.23 4.43 11.91
N ASP A 246 -27.79 4.60 13.18
CA ASP A 246 -28.65 4.81 14.34
C ASP A 246 -27.83 5.48 15.47
N GLY A 247 -28.53 6.07 16.47
CA GLY A 247 -27.91 6.83 17.53
C GLY A 247 -27.51 8.24 17.10
N GLN A 248 -26.90 8.99 18.02
CA GLN A 248 -26.49 10.37 17.79
C GLN A 248 -25.10 10.65 18.35
N ALA A 249 -24.43 11.62 17.75
CA ALA A 249 -23.16 12.16 18.25
C ALA A 249 -23.22 13.69 18.24
N TRP A 250 -22.55 14.30 19.20
CA TRP A 250 -22.41 15.75 19.31
C TRP A 250 -20.94 16.12 19.40
N LEU A 251 -20.58 17.18 18.67
CA LEU A 251 -19.29 17.85 18.78
C LEU A 251 -19.52 19.25 19.35
N PHE A 252 -18.87 19.53 20.47
CA PHE A 252 -19.00 20.84 21.16
C PHE A 252 -20.45 21.26 21.40
N GLY A 253 -21.31 20.31 21.78
CA GLY A 253 -22.74 20.51 22.03
C GLY A 253 -23.63 20.65 20.81
N LYS A 254 -23.06 20.56 19.56
CA LYS A 254 -23.85 20.57 18.32
C LYS A 254 -23.93 19.13 17.77
N PRO A 255 -25.11 18.69 17.29
CA PRO A 255 -25.23 17.40 16.60
C PRO A 255 -24.27 17.33 15.41
N VAL A 256 -23.66 16.17 15.23
CA VAL A 256 -22.78 15.92 14.07
C VAL A 256 -23.65 15.81 12.82
N ASP A 257 -23.49 16.74 11.90
CA ASP A 257 -24.12 16.73 10.58
C ASP A 257 -23.04 16.52 9.50
N PRO A 258 -23.15 15.48 8.66
CA PRO A 258 -22.23 15.27 7.54
C PRO A 258 -22.16 16.43 6.53
N HIS A 259 -23.16 17.29 6.49
CA HIS A 259 -23.23 18.46 5.61
C HIS A 259 -22.71 19.75 6.25
N ASP A 260 -22.51 19.79 7.57
CA ASP A 260 -21.98 20.95 8.28
C ASP A 260 -20.45 21.06 8.11
N ILE A 261 -20.05 21.95 7.20
CA ILE A 261 -18.63 22.24 6.91
C ILE A 261 -17.98 22.97 8.08
N ASP A 262 -18.70 23.82 8.80
CA ASP A 262 -18.13 24.64 9.88
C ASP A 262 -17.76 23.79 11.10
N THR A 263 -18.59 22.80 11.44
CA THR A 263 -18.22 21.80 12.47
C THR A 263 -17.01 20.99 12.05
N ARG A 264 -16.91 20.57 10.76
CA ARG A 264 -15.74 19.84 10.25
C ARG A 264 -14.45 20.65 10.27
N ARG A 265 -14.51 21.97 10.06
CA ARG A 265 -13.34 22.87 10.19
C ARG A 265 -12.75 22.93 11.59
N ARG A 266 -13.52 22.56 12.61
CA ARG A 266 -13.05 22.49 14.01
C ARG A 266 -12.34 21.16 14.33
N VAL A 267 -12.28 20.22 13.37
CA VAL A 267 -11.69 18.89 13.53
C VAL A 267 -10.46 18.75 12.64
N GLY A 268 -9.33 18.42 13.24
CA GLY A 268 -8.14 17.93 12.52
C GLY A 268 -8.17 16.40 12.49
N TYR A 269 -7.87 15.81 11.36
CA TYR A 269 -7.85 14.35 11.19
C TYR A 269 -6.52 13.87 10.63
N MET A 270 -5.92 12.90 11.29
CA MET A 270 -4.73 12.20 10.83
C MET A 270 -5.06 10.72 10.67
N SER A 271 -5.08 10.24 9.43
CA SER A 271 -5.34 8.84 9.11
C SER A 271 -4.10 7.97 9.31
N GLN A 272 -4.29 6.67 9.46
CA GLN A 272 -3.22 5.67 9.54
C GLN A 272 -2.32 5.68 8.28
N ALA A 273 -2.92 5.82 7.09
CA ALA A 273 -2.18 6.11 5.86
C ALA A 273 -1.97 7.62 5.75
N PHE A 274 -0.75 8.07 5.49
CA PHE A 274 -0.45 9.49 5.37
C PHE A 274 -1.35 10.17 4.33
N SER A 275 -2.08 11.20 4.76
CA SER A 275 -2.91 12.05 3.89
C SER A 275 -2.09 13.17 3.23
N LEU A 276 -0.81 12.91 2.94
CA LEU A 276 0.12 13.85 2.33
C LEU A 276 0.23 13.59 0.83
N TYR A 277 0.40 14.66 0.07
CA TYR A 277 0.69 14.57 -1.36
C TYR A 277 2.19 14.31 -1.55
N GLY A 278 2.54 13.12 -2.03
CA GLY A 278 3.93 12.67 -2.18
C GLY A 278 4.75 13.50 -3.16
N GLU A 279 4.09 14.09 -4.16
CA GLU A 279 4.69 14.94 -5.18
C GLU A 279 4.94 16.39 -4.73
N LEU A 280 4.38 16.79 -3.58
CA LEU A 280 4.52 18.13 -3.00
C LEU A 280 5.54 18.12 -1.88
N THR A 281 6.35 19.18 -1.79
CA THR A 281 7.27 19.37 -0.68
C THR A 281 6.55 19.57 0.65
N VAL A 282 7.27 19.51 1.77
CA VAL A 282 6.75 19.81 3.11
C VAL A 282 6.02 21.16 3.13
N ARG A 283 6.68 22.22 2.62
CA ARG A 283 6.11 23.57 2.51
C ARG A 283 4.81 23.57 1.69
N GLN A 284 4.84 22.96 0.52
CA GLN A 284 3.70 22.91 -0.39
C GLN A 284 2.52 22.14 0.21
N ASN A 285 2.76 21.04 0.93
CA ASN A 285 1.72 20.34 1.66
C ASN A 285 1.05 21.22 2.72
N LEU A 286 1.82 21.96 3.53
CA LEU A 286 1.28 22.87 4.55
C LEU A 286 0.46 24.01 3.92
N VAL A 287 0.96 24.63 2.85
CA VAL A 287 0.25 25.71 2.14
C VAL A 287 -1.05 25.19 1.52
N LEU A 288 -1.00 24.05 0.83
CA LEU A 288 -2.19 23.43 0.22
C LEU A 288 -3.27 23.16 1.26
N HIS A 289 -2.92 22.57 2.40
CA HIS A 289 -3.91 22.27 3.44
C HIS A 289 -4.43 23.54 4.12
N ALA A 290 -3.61 24.57 4.31
CA ALA A 290 -4.08 25.87 4.77
C ALA A 290 -5.15 26.47 3.82
N GLN A 291 -4.96 26.31 2.51
CA GLN A 291 -5.95 26.73 1.50
C GLN A 291 -7.21 25.86 1.52
N LEU A 292 -7.06 24.53 1.58
CA LEU A 292 -8.18 23.58 1.62
C LEU A 292 -9.08 23.79 2.84
N PHE A 293 -8.50 24.11 3.99
CA PHE A 293 -9.24 24.46 5.21
C PHE A 293 -9.67 25.93 5.27
N HIS A 294 -9.52 26.69 4.17
CA HIS A 294 -9.94 28.08 4.02
C HIS A 294 -9.34 29.02 5.09
N VAL A 295 -8.07 28.80 5.46
CA VAL A 295 -7.34 29.77 6.28
C VAL A 295 -7.28 31.09 5.49
N PRO A 296 -7.61 32.27 6.09
CA PRO A 296 -7.56 33.55 5.39
C PRO A 296 -6.20 33.80 4.74
N ALA A 297 -6.18 34.31 3.50
CA ALA A 297 -4.96 34.43 2.70
C ALA A 297 -3.86 35.25 3.39
N ASP A 298 -4.25 36.27 4.14
CA ASP A 298 -3.37 37.13 4.94
C ASP A 298 -2.74 36.40 6.13
N GLN A 299 -3.34 35.32 6.62
CA GLN A 299 -2.85 34.53 7.74
C GLN A 299 -2.08 33.27 7.31
N GLN A 300 -2.24 32.82 6.07
CA GLN A 300 -1.65 31.53 5.62
C GLN A 300 -0.15 31.45 5.85
N ALA A 301 0.60 32.48 5.46
CA ALA A 301 2.05 32.50 5.61
C ALA A 301 2.48 32.40 7.09
N ALA A 302 1.83 33.16 7.96
CA ALA A 302 2.12 33.15 9.40
C ALA A 302 1.75 31.79 10.04
N ARG A 303 0.64 31.19 9.60
CA ARG A 303 0.19 29.86 10.08
C ARG A 303 1.16 28.75 9.68
N VAL A 304 1.55 28.73 8.40
CA VAL A 304 2.53 27.76 7.89
C VAL A 304 3.84 27.90 8.65
N GLN A 305 4.34 29.15 8.84
CA GLN A 305 5.57 29.38 9.58
C GLN A 305 5.45 28.90 11.04
N ALA A 306 4.37 29.17 11.72
CA ALA A 306 4.12 28.69 13.09
C ALA A 306 4.10 27.15 13.17
N MET A 307 3.52 26.45 12.16
CA MET A 307 3.55 25.01 12.08
C MET A 307 4.97 24.48 11.87
N VAL A 308 5.72 25.12 10.97
CA VAL A 308 7.13 24.77 10.71
C VAL A 308 7.98 24.85 11.98
N GLU A 309 7.84 25.91 12.73
CA GLU A 309 8.58 26.13 13.99
C GLU A 309 8.17 25.15 15.07
N ARG A 310 6.85 25.01 15.29
CA ARG A 310 6.30 24.17 16.36
C ARG A 310 6.60 22.68 16.18
N PHE A 311 6.57 22.20 14.93
CA PHE A 311 6.78 20.79 14.60
C PHE A 311 8.21 20.48 14.13
N GLU A 312 9.16 21.44 14.27
CA GLU A 312 10.57 21.29 13.94
C GLU A 312 10.79 20.77 12.50
N LEU A 313 10.21 21.47 11.52
CA LEU A 313 10.26 21.11 10.11
C LEU A 313 11.18 22.00 9.27
N GLN A 314 11.94 22.92 9.90
CA GLN A 314 12.73 23.96 9.22
C GLN A 314 13.73 23.36 8.22
N GLU A 315 14.43 22.29 8.61
CA GLU A 315 15.50 21.69 7.82
C GLU A 315 15.00 20.86 6.62
N VAL A 316 13.71 20.55 6.58
CA VAL A 316 13.12 19.63 5.60
C VAL A 316 12.07 20.27 4.70
N LEU A 317 11.95 21.60 4.70
CA LEU A 317 10.87 22.33 4.02
C LEU A 317 10.74 22.05 2.53
N ASP A 318 11.85 21.85 1.86
CA ASP A 318 11.89 21.60 0.42
C ASP A 318 12.03 20.11 0.06
N ALA A 319 12.02 19.22 1.09
CA ALA A 319 12.05 17.77 0.89
C ALA A 319 10.66 17.22 0.56
N LEU A 320 10.61 16.10 -0.17
CA LEU A 320 9.38 15.34 -0.43
C LEU A 320 9.06 14.44 0.77
N PRO A 321 7.77 14.23 1.10
CA PRO A 321 7.37 13.40 2.23
C PRO A 321 7.94 11.98 2.23
N GLU A 322 8.10 11.37 1.05
CA GLU A 322 8.62 10.00 0.93
C GLU A 322 10.11 9.88 1.28
N SER A 323 10.88 10.97 1.15
CA SER A 323 12.30 11.01 1.52
C SER A 323 12.55 11.21 3.02
N LEU A 324 11.49 11.55 3.79
CA LEU A 324 11.61 11.86 5.21
C LEU A 324 11.64 10.61 6.08
N PRO A 325 12.43 10.59 7.15
CA PRO A 325 12.29 9.60 8.22
C PRO A 325 10.85 9.55 8.76
N LEU A 326 10.40 8.36 9.17
CA LEU A 326 9.00 8.14 9.55
C LEU A 326 8.53 9.10 10.66
N GLY A 327 9.34 9.34 11.71
CA GLY A 327 8.99 10.27 12.79
C GLY A 327 8.83 11.72 12.32
N VAL A 328 9.63 12.18 11.33
CA VAL A 328 9.48 13.51 10.73
C VAL A 328 8.20 13.59 9.89
N ARG A 329 7.90 12.53 9.14
CA ARG A 329 6.66 12.42 8.35
C ARG A 329 5.42 12.45 9.25
N GLN A 330 5.47 11.82 10.43
CA GLN A 330 4.41 11.88 11.43
C GLN A 330 4.21 13.31 11.96
N ARG A 331 5.29 14.01 12.29
CA ARG A 331 5.21 15.42 12.70
C ARG A 331 4.64 16.32 11.61
N LEU A 332 5.02 16.09 10.35
CA LEU A 332 4.43 16.80 9.21
C LEU A 332 2.92 16.52 9.09
N SER A 333 2.49 15.26 9.21
CA SER A 333 1.07 14.91 9.17
C SER A 333 0.28 15.57 10.29
N LEU A 334 0.86 15.65 11.50
CA LEU A 334 0.25 16.34 12.63
C LEU A 334 0.21 17.86 12.38
N ALA A 335 1.28 18.46 11.83
CA ALA A 335 1.31 19.88 11.47
C ALA A 335 0.24 20.24 10.44
N VAL A 336 0.06 19.39 9.43
CA VAL A 336 -1.00 19.54 8.42
C VAL A 336 -2.40 19.45 9.06
N ALA A 337 -2.62 18.50 9.97
CA ALA A 337 -3.88 18.37 10.69
C ALA A 337 -4.15 19.57 11.63
N MET A 338 -3.12 20.31 12.03
CA MET A 338 -3.20 21.45 12.96
C MET A 338 -3.18 22.82 12.29
N VAL A 339 -2.91 22.93 10.98
CA VAL A 339 -2.68 24.21 10.28
C VAL A 339 -3.86 25.19 10.39
N HIS A 340 -5.08 24.67 10.46
CA HIS A 340 -6.31 25.45 10.60
C HIS A 340 -6.76 25.65 12.06
N GLN A 341 -5.94 25.24 13.05
CA GLN A 341 -6.19 25.32 14.49
C GLN A 341 -7.50 24.65 14.93
N PRO A 342 -7.64 23.36 14.73
CA PRO A 342 -8.82 22.64 15.19
C PRO A 342 -8.90 22.60 16.73
N GLU A 343 -10.12 22.52 17.27
CA GLU A 343 -10.38 22.31 18.70
C GLU A 343 -10.38 20.82 19.07
N LEU A 344 -10.55 19.95 18.07
CA LEU A 344 -10.52 18.50 18.19
C LEU A 344 -9.54 17.92 17.19
N LEU A 345 -8.68 17.03 17.66
CA LEU A 345 -7.73 16.29 16.84
C LEU A 345 -8.04 14.79 16.93
N ILE A 346 -8.29 14.17 15.81
CA ILE A 346 -8.55 12.72 15.71
C ILE A 346 -7.36 12.06 15.02
N LEU A 347 -6.71 11.12 15.71
CA LEU A 347 -5.49 10.45 15.29
C LEU A 347 -5.73 8.94 15.20
N ASP A 348 -5.55 8.38 14.00
CA ASP A 348 -5.72 6.94 13.77
C ASP A 348 -4.34 6.26 13.67
N GLU A 349 -3.93 5.59 14.76
CA GLU A 349 -2.65 4.90 14.91
C GLU A 349 -1.41 5.74 14.51
N PRO A 350 -1.25 6.96 15.08
CA PRO A 350 -0.32 7.96 14.55
C PRO A 350 1.16 7.60 14.70
N THR A 351 1.54 6.67 15.56
CA THR A 351 2.94 6.35 15.89
C THR A 351 3.33 4.92 15.49
N SER A 352 2.51 4.27 14.66
CA SER A 352 2.80 2.92 14.18
C SER A 352 4.12 2.86 13.40
N GLY A 353 5.06 1.99 13.82
CA GLY A 353 6.37 1.82 13.19
C GLY A 353 7.39 2.93 13.50
N VAL A 354 7.07 3.87 14.38
CA VAL A 354 7.98 4.97 14.79
C VAL A 354 8.92 4.49 15.88
N ASP A 355 10.19 4.91 15.81
CA ASP A 355 11.19 4.62 16.85
C ASP A 355 10.80 5.25 18.21
N PRO A 356 11.32 4.72 19.35
CA PRO A 356 10.92 5.17 20.69
C PRO A 356 11.15 6.66 20.94
N ILE A 357 12.28 7.23 20.49
CA ILE A 357 12.61 8.65 20.73
C ILE A 357 11.66 9.56 19.92
N ALA A 358 11.43 9.26 18.65
CA ALA A 358 10.51 10.03 17.82
C ALA A 358 9.06 9.90 18.31
N ARG A 359 8.69 8.73 18.86
CA ARG A 359 7.39 8.48 19.51
C ARG A 359 7.22 9.36 20.74
N ASP A 360 8.23 9.42 21.61
CA ASP A 360 8.17 10.27 22.80
C ASP A 360 8.08 11.75 22.45
N ARG A 361 8.83 12.23 21.47
CA ARG A 361 8.70 13.60 20.96
C ARG A 361 7.30 13.89 20.43
N PHE A 362 6.70 12.94 19.71
CA PHE A 362 5.34 13.06 19.22
C PHE A 362 4.33 13.17 20.38
N TRP A 363 4.46 12.33 21.41
CA TRP A 363 3.61 12.38 22.61
C TRP A 363 3.81 13.68 23.42
N GLN A 364 5.02 14.22 23.46
CA GLN A 364 5.26 15.54 24.05
C GLN A 364 4.49 16.65 23.32
N LEU A 365 4.48 16.63 21.98
CA LEU A 365 3.66 17.56 21.19
C LEU A 365 2.18 17.40 21.47
N LEU A 366 1.68 16.17 21.59
CA LEU A 366 0.27 15.92 21.96
C LEU A 366 -0.06 16.46 23.37
N ALA A 367 0.84 16.27 24.32
CA ALA A 367 0.68 16.80 25.67
C ALA A 367 0.61 18.34 25.67
N ASP A 368 1.48 19.02 24.92
CA ASP A 368 1.47 20.47 24.77
C ASP A 368 0.21 20.97 24.07
N LEU A 369 -0.26 20.32 22.99
CA LEU A 369 -1.51 20.66 22.33
C LEU A 369 -2.71 20.54 23.27
N SER A 370 -2.76 19.47 24.04
CA SER A 370 -3.85 19.22 24.99
C SER A 370 -3.83 20.18 26.17
N ARG A 371 -2.65 20.38 26.82
CA ARG A 371 -2.55 21.09 28.10
C ARG A 371 -2.43 22.62 27.95
N ARG A 372 -1.74 23.10 26.90
CA ARG A 372 -1.55 24.54 26.66
C ARG A 372 -2.62 25.10 25.75
N ASP A 373 -2.92 24.41 24.63
CA ASP A 373 -3.87 24.94 23.64
C ASP A 373 -5.30 24.43 23.84
N ARG A 374 -5.53 23.55 24.83
CA ARG A 374 -6.82 22.93 25.12
C ARG A 374 -7.43 22.17 23.94
N VAL A 375 -6.60 21.64 23.06
CA VAL A 375 -7.05 20.78 21.97
C VAL A 375 -7.46 19.44 22.53
N THR A 376 -8.68 19.01 22.26
CA THR A 376 -9.15 17.67 22.60
C THR A 376 -8.54 16.66 21.65
N ILE A 377 -7.98 15.57 22.15
CA ILE A 377 -7.30 14.57 21.33
C ILE A 377 -8.01 13.24 21.49
N PHE A 378 -8.50 12.70 20.37
CA PHE A 378 -9.07 11.37 20.28
C PHE A 378 -8.09 10.50 19.48
N ILE A 379 -7.42 9.57 20.14
CA ILE A 379 -6.35 8.75 19.55
C ILE A 379 -6.74 7.27 19.53
N SER A 380 -6.68 6.63 18.37
CA SER A 380 -6.69 5.17 18.30
C SER A 380 -5.27 4.64 18.39
N THR A 381 -5.10 3.59 19.15
CA THR A 381 -3.82 2.87 19.24
C THR A 381 -4.06 1.39 19.55
N HIS A 382 -3.09 0.58 19.19
CA HIS A 382 -2.97 -0.82 19.64
C HIS A 382 -1.75 -1.02 20.54
N PHE A 383 -1.00 0.07 20.83
CA PHE A 383 0.14 0.06 21.74
C PHE A 383 -0.30 0.34 23.18
N MET A 384 -0.01 -0.60 24.09
CA MET A 384 -0.42 -0.50 25.48
C MET A 384 0.30 0.63 26.23
N ASN A 385 1.57 0.86 25.95
CA ASN A 385 2.36 1.94 26.51
C ASN A 385 1.82 3.33 26.11
N GLU A 386 1.24 3.48 24.92
CA GLU A 386 0.57 4.71 24.49
C GLU A 386 -0.80 4.86 25.13
N ALA A 387 -1.60 3.78 25.14
CA ALA A 387 -2.89 3.77 25.79
C ALA A 387 -2.78 4.14 27.28
N ALA A 388 -1.71 3.69 27.95
CA ALA A 388 -1.42 4.04 29.35
C ALA A 388 -1.10 5.53 29.56
N ARG A 389 -0.73 6.28 28.52
CA ARG A 389 -0.47 7.73 28.55
C ARG A 389 -1.75 8.57 28.41
N CYS A 390 -2.87 7.98 28.02
CA CYS A 390 -4.14 8.69 27.86
C CYS A 390 -4.75 9.04 29.24
N ASP A 391 -5.50 10.14 29.30
CA ASP A 391 -6.23 10.53 30.51
C ASP A 391 -7.33 9.51 30.85
N ARG A 392 -8.10 9.12 29.85
CA ARG A 392 -9.07 8.02 29.86
C ARG A 392 -9.03 7.29 28.54
N MET A 393 -9.57 6.09 28.53
CA MET A 393 -9.65 5.28 27.34
C MET A 393 -10.91 4.42 27.31
N SER A 394 -11.33 4.03 26.11
CA SER A 394 -12.34 2.99 25.91
C SER A 394 -11.71 1.77 25.24
N MET A 395 -12.08 0.60 25.72
CA MET A 395 -11.72 -0.69 25.14
C MET A 395 -12.85 -1.17 24.23
N MET A 396 -12.55 -1.45 22.97
CA MET A 396 -13.55 -1.83 21.97
C MET A 396 -13.27 -3.22 21.39
N HIS A 397 -14.33 -4.02 21.24
CA HIS A 397 -14.29 -5.31 20.58
C HIS A 397 -15.59 -5.59 19.82
N ALA A 398 -15.51 -6.16 18.63
CA ALA A 398 -16.65 -6.56 17.80
C ALA A 398 -17.76 -5.51 17.69
N GLY A 399 -17.38 -4.24 17.51
CA GLY A 399 -18.31 -3.11 17.36
C GLY A 399 -18.81 -2.50 18.68
N ARG A 400 -18.47 -3.07 19.84
CA ARG A 400 -18.97 -2.63 21.15
C ARG A 400 -17.85 -2.11 22.05
N VAL A 401 -18.18 -1.14 22.90
CA VAL A 401 -17.31 -0.71 23.99
C VAL A 401 -17.46 -1.68 25.16
N LEU A 402 -16.33 -2.28 25.58
CA LEU A 402 -16.31 -3.24 26.70
C LEU A 402 -16.29 -2.52 28.05
N ASP A 403 -15.40 -1.52 28.20
CA ASP A 403 -15.30 -0.66 29.38
C ASP A 403 -14.62 0.66 28.98
N SER A 404 -14.81 1.70 29.81
CA SER A 404 -14.26 3.03 29.59
C SER A 404 -13.91 3.68 30.92
N ASP A 405 -12.59 3.91 31.16
CA ASP A 405 -12.12 4.55 32.39
C ASP A 405 -10.65 5.02 32.21
N ARG A 406 -10.04 5.50 33.30
CA ARG A 406 -8.60 5.75 33.37
C ARG A 406 -7.83 4.43 33.25
N PRO A 407 -6.65 4.40 32.59
CA PRO A 407 -5.87 3.15 32.43
C PRO A 407 -5.63 2.42 33.75
N ALA A 408 -5.24 3.12 34.82
CA ALA A 408 -5.02 2.54 36.13
C ALA A 408 -6.30 1.92 36.74
N ALA A 409 -7.48 2.54 36.51
CA ALA A 409 -8.75 2.01 36.99
C ALA A 409 -9.15 0.73 36.26
N LEU A 410 -8.90 0.65 34.94
CA LEU A 410 -9.17 -0.55 34.14
C LEU A 410 -8.29 -1.73 34.58
N ILE A 411 -7.02 -1.46 34.87
CA ILE A 411 -6.09 -2.47 35.43
C ILE A 411 -6.61 -2.97 36.79
N ALA A 412 -6.97 -2.03 37.69
CA ALA A 412 -7.45 -2.36 39.03
C ALA A 412 -8.77 -3.14 39.02
N LYS A 413 -9.73 -2.79 38.16
CA LYS A 413 -11.01 -3.51 37.99
C LYS A 413 -10.83 -4.99 37.66
N ARG A 414 -9.74 -5.32 36.95
CA ARG A 414 -9.42 -6.70 36.53
C ARG A 414 -8.43 -7.40 37.46
N GLY A 415 -7.83 -6.69 38.40
CA GLY A 415 -6.74 -7.24 39.24
C GLY A 415 -5.53 -7.68 38.41
N ALA A 416 -5.32 -7.09 37.24
CA ALA A 416 -4.22 -7.40 36.33
C ALA A 416 -2.95 -6.67 36.74
N ALA A 417 -1.77 -7.18 36.33
CA ALA A 417 -0.51 -6.49 36.56
C ALA A 417 -0.24 -5.41 35.49
N THR A 418 -0.75 -5.60 34.28
CA THR A 418 -0.53 -4.70 33.14
C THR A 418 -1.84 -4.35 32.42
N LEU A 419 -1.82 -3.26 31.64
CA LEU A 419 -2.96 -2.87 30.80
C LEU A 419 -3.23 -3.93 29.71
N GLU A 420 -2.19 -4.60 29.21
CA GLU A 420 -2.32 -5.66 28.21
C GLU A 420 -3.06 -6.87 28.79
N GLU A 421 -2.69 -7.32 29.98
CA GLU A 421 -3.41 -8.40 30.68
C GLU A 421 -4.87 -8.03 30.96
N ALA A 422 -5.12 -6.80 31.41
CA ALA A 422 -6.47 -6.30 31.63
C ALA A 422 -7.30 -6.36 30.33
N PHE A 423 -6.74 -5.88 29.22
CA PHE A 423 -7.42 -5.89 27.93
C PHE A 423 -7.68 -7.30 27.41
N ILE A 424 -6.70 -8.21 27.51
CA ILE A 424 -6.90 -9.63 27.16
C ILE A 424 -8.04 -10.23 28.02
N GLY A 425 -8.08 -9.94 29.32
CA GLY A 425 -9.16 -10.36 30.21
C GLY A 425 -10.53 -9.86 29.77
N TYR A 426 -10.66 -8.61 29.34
CA TYR A 426 -11.91 -8.07 28.78
C TYR A 426 -12.30 -8.75 27.46
N LEU A 427 -11.33 -9.05 26.57
CA LEU A 427 -11.58 -9.73 25.31
C LEU A 427 -12.07 -11.17 25.52
N VAL A 428 -11.46 -11.91 26.45
CA VAL A 428 -11.83 -13.29 26.78
C VAL A 428 -13.27 -13.34 27.34
N GLU A 429 -13.63 -12.43 28.24
CA GLU A 429 -14.99 -12.35 28.78
C GLU A 429 -16.02 -11.98 27.71
N ALA A 430 -15.67 -11.13 26.74
CA ALA A 430 -16.54 -10.75 25.63
C ALA A 430 -16.76 -11.85 24.58
N GLY A 431 -16.22 -13.08 24.80
CA GLY A 431 -16.34 -14.21 23.90
C GLY A 431 -15.22 -14.28 22.86
N GLY A 432 -14.12 -13.56 23.08
CA GLY A 432 -12.84 -13.85 22.40
C GLY A 432 -12.40 -15.26 22.81
N ASP A 433 -12.02 -16.10 21.82
CA ASP A 433 -11.47 -17.42 22.13
C ASP A 433 -10.30 -17.24 23.11
N ALA A 434 -10.47 -17.79 24.33
CA ALA A 434 -9.37 -17.88 25.27
C ALA A 434 -8.14 -18.50 24.57
N PRO A 435 -6.90 -18.15 24.97
CA PRO A 435 -5.75 -18.91 24.50
C PRO A 435 -6.07 -20.37 24.75
N ALA A 436 -6.28 -21.13 23.68
CA ALA A 436 -6.80 -22.48 23.77
C ALA A 436 -5.84 -23.31 24.59
N ASP A 437 -6.22 -23.60 25.83
CA ASP A 437 -5.76 -24.76 26.59
C ASP A 437 -6.36 -26.06 25.99
N ASP A 438 -6.86 -26.01 24.76
CA ASP A 438 -7.22 -27.20 24.04
C ASP A 438 -5.93 -28.02 23.83
N VAL A 439 -5.78 -28.95 24.74
CA VAL A 439 -4.94 -30.12 24.63
C VAL A 439 -5.31 -30.79 23.30
N VAL A 440 -4.71 -30.32 22.22
CA VAL A 440 -4.61 -31.17 21.01
C VAL A 440 -3.78 -32.35 21.48
N PRO A 441 -4.34 -33.59 21.45
CA PRO A 441 -3.59 -34.77 21.83
C PRO A 441 -2.25 -34.72 21.13
N ALA A 442 -1.18 -34.91 21.87
CA ALA A 442 0.17 -34.97 21.36
C ALA A 442 0.14 -35.83 20.10
N ALA A 443 0.23 -35.16 18.94
CA ALA A 443 0.45 -35.88 17.70
C ALA A 443 1.76 -36.64 17.93
N GLU A 444 1.71 -37.96 17.87
CA GLU A 444 2.86 -38.82 18.00
C GLU A 444 4.02 -38.21 17.22
N ALA A 445 5.16 -38.13 17.88
CA ALA A 445 6.39 -37.54 17.32
C ALA A 445 6.61 -38.08 15.91
N VAL A 446 6.28 -37.25 14.92
CA VAL A 446 6.47 -37.61 13.53
C VAL A 446 7.96 -37.81 13.32
N GLN A 447 8.36 -39.05 13.14
CA GLN A 447 9.70 -39.37 12.66
C GLN A 447 9.87 -38.68 11.31
N THR A 448 10.54 -37.54 11.34
CA THR A 448 10.95 -36.84 10.13
C THR A 448 11.94 -37.72 9.41
N THR A 449 11.48 -38.44 8.41
CA THR A 449 12.37 -38.98 7.38
C THR A 449 13.07 -37.78 6.75
N PRO A 450 14.41 -37.70 6.79
CA PRO A 450 15.10 -36.58 6.18
C PRO A 450 14.68 -36.49 4.72
N ALA A 451 14.15 -35.36 4.29
CA ALA A 451 13.82 -35.11 2.91
C ALA A 451 15.06 -35.38 2.07
N ALA A 452 14.99 -36.35 1.17
CA ALA A 452 16.07 -36.69 0.26
C ALA A 452 16.54 -35.38 -0.41
N ALA A 453 17.81 -35.06 -0.25
CA ALA A 453 18.43 -33.85 -0.78
C ALA A 453 18.22 -33.80 -2.31
N HIS A 454 17.19 -33.10 -2.74
CA HIS A 454 16.97 -32.86 -4.16
C HIS A 454 18.06 -31.91 -4.64
N LYS A 455 18.92 -32.40 -5.53
CA LYS A 455 19.85 -31.54 -6.25
C LYS A 455 19.08 -30.40 -6.92
N PRO A 456 19.50 -29.15 -6.79
CA PRO A 456 18.81 -28.03 -7.41
C PRO A 456 18.89 -28.17 -8.94
N SER A 457 17.83 -28.66 -9.56
CA SER A 457 17.65 -28.57 -11.00
C SER A 457 17.29 -27.12 -11.34
N GLY A 458 18.02 -26.51 -12.25
CA GLY A 458 17.82 -25.11 -12.63
C GLY A 458 16.41 -24.82 -13.20
N PHE A 459 15.78 -25.82 -13.81
CA PHE A 459 14.42 -25.75 -14.34
C PHE A 459 13.56 -26.89 -13.78
N SER A 460 12.37 -26.56 -13.24
CA SER A 460 11.43 -27.53 -12.69
C SER A 460 10.05 -27.31 -13.29
N LEU A 461 9.57 -28.28 -14.06
CA LEU A 461 8.21 -28.30 -14.61
C LEU A 461 7.14 -28.22 -13.51
N GLN A 462 7.40 -28.80 -12.35
CA GLN A 462 6.47 -28.77 -11.22
C GLN A 462 6.29 -27.34 -10.67
N ARG A 463 7.37 -26.54 -10.60
CA ARG A 463 7.31 -25.13 -10.22
C ARG A 463 6.57 -24.30 -11.27
N LEU A 464 6.89 -24.51 -12.55
CA LEU A 464 6.19 -23.83 -13.65
C LEU A 464 4.70 -24.11 -13.59
N PHE A 465 4.30 -25.38 -13.43
CA PHE A 465 2.89 -25.75 -13.32
C PHE A 465 2.22 -25.15 -12.07
N SER A 466 2.93 -25.00 -10.95
CA SER A 466 2.39 -24.38 -9.74
C SER A 466 2.05 -22.90 -9.97
N TYR A 467 2.90 -22.15 -10.67
CA TYR A 467 2.62 -20.76 -11.03
C TYR A 467 1.50 -20.66 -12.05
N LEU A 468 1.50 -21.49 -13.10
CA LEU A 468 0.40 -21.55 -14.07
C LEU A 468 -0.93 -21.83 -13.42
N TRP A 469 -0.99 -22.81 -12.52
CA TRP A 469 -2.23 -23.15 -11.81
C TRP A 469 -2.72 -22.00 -10.92
N ARG A 470 -1.81 -21.31 -10.22
CA ARG A 470 -2.16 -20.14 -9.43
C ARG A 470 -2.74 -19.03 -10.30
N GLU A 471 -2.06 -18.66 -11.40
CA GLU A 471 -2.55 -17.63 -12.32
C GLU A 471 -3.90 -17.99 -12.94
N ALA A 472 -4.10 -19.27 -13.28
CA ALA A 472 -5.38 -19.74 -13.80
C ALA A 472 -6.52 -19.56 -12.78
N LEU A 473 -6.27 -19.89 -11.49
CA LEU A 473 -7.25 -19.68 -10.43
C LEU A 473 -7.55 -18.20 -10.18
N GLU A 474 -6.52 -17.35 -10.18
CA GLU A 474 -6.70 -15.89 -10.03
C GLU A 474 -7.49 -15.30 -11.21
N LEU A 475 -7.17 -15.71 -12.44
CA LEU A 475 -7.88 -15.26 -13.63
C LEU A 475 -9.35 -15.71 -13.63
N GLN A 476 -9.62 -16.94 -13.21
CA GLN A 476 -11.00 -17.48 -13.12
C GLN A 476 -11.86 -16.69 -12.11
N ARG A 477 -11.25 -16.15 -11.04
CA ARG A 477 -11.94 -15.46 -9.97
C ARG A 477 -12.04 -13.94 -10.16
N ASP A 478 -11.32 -13.40 -11.13
CA ASP A 478 -11.37 -11.98 -11.51
C ASP A 478 -11.98 -11.86 -12.92
N PRO A 479 -13.31 -11.70 -13.03
CA PRO A 479 -13.99 -11.65 -14.32
C PRO A 479 -13.56 -10.43 -15.16
N VAL A 480 -13.15 -9.33 -14.54
CA VAL A 480 -12.65 -8.15 -15.24
C VAL A 480 -11.31 -8.45 -15.89
N ARG A 481 -10.38 -9.05 -15.12
CA ARG A 481 -9.06 -9.44 -15.61
C ARG A 481 -9.15 -10.52 -16.69
N ALA A 482 -10.05 -11.50 -16.52
CA ALA A 482 -10.32 -12.53 -17.51
C ALA A 482 -10.89 -11.95 -18.81
N ALA A 483 -11.86 -11.05 -18.70
CA ALA A 483 -12.45 -10.36 -19.87
C ALA A 483 -11.41 -9.50 -20.60
N MET A 484 -10.58 -8.75 -19.88
CA MET A 484 -9.50 -7.94 -20.46
C MET A 484 -8.44 -8.81 -21.16
N ALA A 485 -8.06 -9.94 -20.57
CA ALA A 485 -7.07 -10.84 -21.16
C ALA A 485 -7.56 -11.51 -22.45
N LEU A 486 -8.83 -11.91 -22.50
CA LEU A 486 -9.43 -12.59 -23.66
C LEU A 486 -9.95 -11.58 -24.71
N LEU A 487 -10.78 -10.64 -24.30
CA LEU A 487 -11.40 -9.66 -25.21
C LEU A 487 -10.41 -8.60 -25.66
N GLY A 488 -9.50 -8.15 -24.79
CA GLY A 488 -8.51 -7.13 -25.13
C GLY A 488 -7.61 -7.56 -26.28
N SER A 489 -7.13 -8.80 -26.26
CA SER A 489 -6.33 -9.38 -27.36
C SER A 489 -7.13 -9.53 -28.66
N LEU A 490 -8.39 -9.95 -28.56
CA LEU A 490 -9.29 -10.05 -29.73
C LEU A 490 -9.60 -8.68 -30.31
N VAL A 491 -9.95 -7.71 -29.47
CA VAL A 491 -10.22 -6.33 -29.94
C VAL A 491 -8.98 -5.73 -30.60
N LEU A 492 -7.80 -5.91 -29.99
CA LEU A 492 -6.55 -5.44 -30.56
C LEU A 492 -6.27 -6.08 -31.92
N MET A 493 -6.49 -7.39 -32.05
CA MET A 493 -6.32 -8.12 -33.31
C MET A 493 -7.30 -7.61 -34.40
N PHE A 494 -8.55 -7.33 -34.01
CA PHE A 494 -9.54 -6.73 -34.92
C PHE A 494 -9.17 -5.30 -35.34
N VAL A 495 -8.76 -4.46 -34.36
CA VAL A 495 -8.38 -3.07 -34.65
C VAL A 495 -7.14 -3.02 -35.54
N ILE A 496 -6.13 -3.84 -35.28
CA ILE A 496 -4.92 -3.91 -36.12
C ILE A 496 -5.25 -4.54 -37.48
N GLY A 497 -6.02 -5.63 -37.50
CA GLY A 497 -6.31 -6.38 -38.73
C GLY A 497 -7.25 -5.65 -39.70
N TYR A 498 -8.22 -4.90 -39.18
CA TYR A 498 -9.21 -4.19 -40.01
C TYR A 498 -9.02 -2.67 -40.01
N GLY A 499 -8.42 -2.07 -38.99
CA GLY A 499 -8.24 -0.64 -38.86
C GLY A 499 -6.95 -0.08 -39.46
N ILE A 500 -5.94 -0.92 -39.63
CA ILE A 500 -4.66 -0.51 -40.19
C ILE A 500 -4.49 -1.20 -41.55
N THR A 501 -4.95 -0.55 -42.60
CA THR A 501 -4.58 -0.95 -43.95
C THR A 501 -3.19 -0.38 -44.25
N LEU A 502 -2.26 -1.26 -44.64
CA LEU A 502 -0.95 -0.86 -45.15
C LEU A 502 -1.03 -0.45 -46.65
N ASP A 503 -2.18 -0.64 -47.30
CA ASP A 503 -2.40 -0.22 -48.67
C ASP A 503 -2.52 1.30 -48.73
N VAL A 504 -1.58 1.89 -49.39
CA VAL A 504 -1.55 3.34 -49.65
C VAL A 504 -2.28 3.60 -50.94
N GLU A 505 -3.56 4.02 -50.84
CA GLU A 505 -4.40 4.41 -51.98
C GLU A 505 -4.49 5.95 -52.08
N ASN A 506 -4.93 6.43 -53.22
CA ASN A 506 -5.19 7.87 -53.47
C ASN A 506 -3.94 8.76 -53.37
N LEU A 507 -2.81 8.29 -53.88
CA LEU A 507 -1.58 9.06 -53.95
C LEU A 507 -1.71 10.16 -55.02
N SER A 508 -1.68 11.42 -54.59
CA SER A 508 -1.69 12.56 -55.50
C SER A 508 -0.39 12.64 -56.28
N TYR A 509 -0.47 12.64 -57.61
CA TYR A 509 0.70 12.82 -58.45
C TYR A 509 0.46 13.87 -59.54
N ALA A 510 1.56 14.44 -60.04
CA ALA A 510 1.54 15.31 -61.22
C ALA A 510 2.82 15.11 -62.05
N VAL A 511 2.72 15.43 -63.34
CA VAL A 511 3.84 15.24 -64.29
C VAL A 511 4.36 16.62 -64.76
N LEU A 512 5.69 16.78 -64.73
CA LEU A 512 6.41 17.84 -65.40
C LEU A 512 6.98 17.28 -66.72
N ASP A 513 6.21 17.43 -67.84
CA ASP A 513 6.64 16.94 -69.13
C ASP A 513 7.41 18.05 -69.89
N ARG A 514 8.73 17.89 -69.98
CA ARG A 514 9.61 18.80 -70.76
C ARG A 514 9.82 18.34 -72.19
N ASP A 515 9.40 17.11 -72.55
CA ASP A 515 9.56 16.55 -73.86
C ASP A 515 8.39 16.88 -74.79
N ARG A 516 7.18 16.92 -74.25
CA ARG A 516 5.93 17.24 -74.92
C ARG A 516 5.66 16.44 -76.23
N THR A 517 6.14 15.17 -76.25
CA THR A 517 5.95 14.26 -77.34
C THR A 517 4.76 13.30 -77.13
N GLN A 518 4.33 12.57 -78.13
CA GLN A 518 3.31 11.52 -77.95
C GLN A 518 3.80 10.40 -77.07
N ALA A 519 5.13 10.13 -77.05
CA ALA A 519 5.74 9.11 -76.22
C ALA A 519 5.71 9.53 -74.71
N SER A 520 6.03 10.80 -74.40
CA SER A 520 5.96 11.31 -73.04
C SER A 520 4.53 11.34 -72.49
N GLN A 521 3.54 11.73 -73.32
CA GLN A 521 2.13 11.70 -72.97
C GLN A 521 1.63 10.27 -72.71
N ASN A 522 2.00 9.31 -73.53
CA ASN A 522 1.63 7.91 -73.31
C ASN A 522 2.24 7.34 -72.02
N TYR A 523 3.47 7.73 -71.69
CA TYR A 523 4.08 7.34 -70.44
C TYR A 523 3.31 7.90 -69.24
N ALA A 524 2.93 9.17 -69.27
CA ALA A 524 2.12 9.81 -68.21
C ALA A 524 0.74 9.14 -68.05
N LEU A 525 0.12 8.72 -69.17
CA LEU A 525 -1.17 8.03 -69.16
C LEU A 525 -1.10 6.63 -68.49
N ASN A 526 0.05 5.96 -68.51
CA ASN A 526 0.21 4.67 -67.79
C ASN A 526 0.08 4.85 -66.29
N LEU A 527 0.51 5.99 -65.74
CA LEU A 527 0.35 6.28 -64.32
C LEU A 527 -1.11 6.61 -63.95
N SER A 528 -1.84 7.31 -64.86
CA SER A 528 -3.24 7.67 -64.61
C SER A 528 -4.19 6.47 -64.61
N GLY A 529 -3.79 5.38 -65.27
CA GLY A 529 -4.50 4.10 -65.26
C GLY A 529 -4.38 3.28 -63.99
N SER A 530 -3.49 3.66 -63.05
CA SER A 530 -3.26 2.94 -61.81
C SER A 530 -4.27 3.31 -60.72
N ARG A 531 -4.87 2.34 -60.06
CA ARG A 531 -5.82 2.55 -58.94
C ARG A 531 -5.20 3.24 -57.72
N TYR A 532 -3.88 3.30 -57.66
CA TYR A 532 -3.16 3.84 -56.50
C TYR A 532 -2.91 5.34 -56.60
N PHE A 533 -2.99 5.92 -57.84
CA PHE A 533 -2.60 7.29 -58.09
C PHE A 533 -3.79 8.14 -58.54
N ILE A 534 -3.88 9.37 -58.03
CA ILE A 534 -4.83 10.39 -58.46
C ILE A 534 -4.05 11.48 -59.15
N GLU A 535 -4.36 11.69 -60.45
CA GLU A 535 -3.74 12.73 -61.25
C GLU A 535 -4.18 14.13 -60.80
N ARG A 536 -3.20 15.02 -60.68
CA ARG A 536 -3.37 16.45 -60.42
C ARG A 536 -2.97 17.24 -61.66
N PRO A 537 -3.37 18.51 -61.76
CA PRO A 537 -2.96 19.35 -62.89
C PRO A 537 -1.44 19.30 -63.13
N ALA A 538 -1.03 19.24 -64.41
CA ALA A 538 0.38 19.13 -64.81
C ALA A 538 1.23 20.26 -64.17
N ILE A 539 2.46 19.95 -63.85
CA ILE A 539 3.43 20.89 -63.26
C ILE A 539 3.95 21.78 -64.40
N VAL A 540 3.99 23.09 -64.15
CA VAL A 540 4.37 24.08 -65.16
C VAL A 540 5.90 24.24 -65.25
N ASP A 541 6.55 24.32 -64.10
CA ASP A 541 7.99 24.53 -64.00
C ASP A 541 8.54 23.95 -62.68
N GLU A 542 9.86 24.06 -62.47
CA GLU A 542 10.53 23.57 -61.23
C GLU A 542 10.08 24.31 -59.98
N ALA A 543 9.76 25.59 -60.08
CA ALA A 543 9.29 26.38 -58.95
C ALA A 543 7.91 25.90 -58.49
N ASP A 544 7.04 25.53 -59.44
CA ASP A 544 5.74 24.93 -59.16
C ASP A 544 5.86 23.53 -58.59
N LEU A 545 6.82 22.71 -59.08
CA LEU A 545 7.13 21.39 -58.55
C LEU A 545 7.55 21.49 -57.06
N ASP A 546 8.54 22.33 -56.77
CA ASP A 546 9.07 22.49 -55.39
C ASP A 546 7.99 23.02 -54.42
N ARG A 547 7.20 24.02 -54.87
CA ARG A 547 6.11 24.57 -54.07
C ARG A 547 5.07 23.52 -53.70
N ARG A 548 4.58 22.73 -54.72
CA ARG A 548 3.51 21.74 -54.54
C ARG A 548 3.97 20.51 -53.77
N MET A 549 5.25 20.10 -53.89
CA MET A 549 5.86 19.07 -53.06
C MET A 549 6.00 19.52 -51.60
N ARG A 550 6.50 20.73 -51.36
CA ARG A 550 6.64 21.28 -50.00
C ARG A 550 5.31 21.54 -49.31
N SER A 551 4.27 21.88 -50.06
CA SER A 551 2.92 22.09 -49.50
C SER A 551 2.21 20.78 -49.15
N GLY A 552 2.74 19.59 -49.53
CA GLY A 552 2.08 18.30 -49.38
C GLY A 552 0.91 18.08 -50.34
N GLU A 553 0.73 18.92 -51.37
CA GLU A 553 -0.30 18.75 -52.41
C GLU A 553 -0.04 17.51 -53.27
N LEU A 554 1.24 17.21 -53.51
CA LEU A 554 1.69 16.06 -54.27
C LEU A 554 2.43 15.07 -53.40
N SER A 555 2.09 13.80 -53.51
CA SER A 555 2.85 12.69 -52.93
C SER A 555 3.95 12.19 -53.87
N LEU A 556 3.77 12.42 -55.17
CA LEU A 556 4.72 12.04 -56.21
C LEU A 556 4.73 13.10 -57.33
N ALA A 557 5.88 13.50 -57.79
CA ALA A 557 6.04 14.25 -59.01
C ALA A 557 6.96 13.50 -59.98
N ILE A 558 6.56 13.39 -61.23
CA ILE A 558 7.33 12.73 -62.28
C ILE A 558 7.86 13.82 -63.23
N GLU A 559 9.16 13.85 -63.46
CA GLU A 559 9.81 14.75 -64.40
C GLU A 559 10.28 13.95 -65.61
N ILE A 560 9.77 14.27 -66.78
CA ILE A 560 10.15 13.68 -68.05
C ILE A 560 11.12 14.66 -68.75
N PRO A 561 12.40 14.29 -68.97
CA PRO A 561 13.40 15.18 -69.54
C PRO A 561 13.18 15.45 -71.02
N PRO A 562 13.76 16.53 -71.57
CA PRO A 562 13.74 16.79 -73.01
C PRO A 562 14.48 15.70 -73.78
N GLY A 563 13.89 15.28 -74.92
CA GLY A 563 14.47 14.22 -75.77
C GLY A 563 14.08 12.80 -75.39
N PHE A 564 13.20 12.63 -74.34
CA PHE A 564 12.72 11.33 -73.89
C PHE A 564 12.13 10.47 -75.01
N GLY A 565 11.22 11.00 -75.86
CA GLY A 565 10.60 10.28 -76.97
C GLY A 565 11.58 9.91 -78.07
N ARG A 566 12.54 10.79 -78.37
CA ARG A 566 13.58 10.51 -79.37
C ARG A 566 14.51 9.36 -78.88
N ASP A 567 14.93 9.38 -77.63
CA ASP A 567 15.88 8.41 -77.11
C ASP A 567 15.20 7.05 -76.88
N MET A 568 13.93 7.04 -76.53
CA MET A 568 13.08 5.84 -76.48
C MET A 568 12.92 5.17 -77.82
N LEU A 569 12.68 5.95 -78.90
CA LEU A 569 12.58 5.42 -80.26
C LEU A 569 13.90 4.84 -80.78
N ARG A 570 15.04 5.32 -80.29
CA ARG A 570 16.38 4.83 -80.63
C ARG A 570 16.79 3.61 -79.81
N GLY A 571 16.00 3.17 -78.87
CA GLY A 571 16.35 2.07 -77.95
C GLY A 571 17.47 2.44 -76.99
N SER A 572 17.72 3.72 -76.76
CA SER A 572 18.68 4.22 -75.76
C SER A 572 18.05 4.21 -74.35
N PRO A 573 18.84 3.95 -73.31
CA PRO A 573 18.32 4.05 -71.93
C PRO A 573 17.77 5.45 -71.64
N VAL A 574 16.53 5.54 -71.21
CA VAL A 574 15.91 6.79 -70.81
C VAL A 574 15.82 6.85 -69.30
N GLN A 575 16.01 8.05 -68.72
CA GLN A 575 15.86 8.30 -67.26
C GLN A 575 14.74 9.30 -67.03
N ILE A 576 13.96 9.04 -66.03
CA ILE A 576 12.94 9.98 -65.54
C ILE A 576 13.25 10.38 -64.12
N GLY A 577 12.94 11.59 -63.73
CA GLY A 577 13.00 12.05 -62.37
C GLY A 577 11.70 11.66 -61.59
N ALA A 578 11.84 11.07 -60.41
CA ALA A 578 10.71 10.82 -59.51
C ALA A 578 10.98 11.51 -58.18
N TRP A 579 10.18 12.48 -57.84
CA TRP A 579 10.23 13.22 -56.59
C TRP A 579 9.16 12.69 -55.67
N ILE A 580 9.53 12.14 -54.50
CA ILE A 580 8.62 11.46 -53.58
C ILE A 580 8.59 12.23 -52.25
N ASP A 581 7.39 12.44 -51.72
CA ASP A 581 7.24 13.02 -50.37
C ASP A 581 7.81 12.08 -49.32
N GLY A 582 8.87 12.50 -48.65
CA GLY A 582 9.60 11.74 -47.61
C GLY A 582 9.06 11.93 -46.20
N ALA A 583 7.98 12.68 -45.98
CA ALA A 583 7.42 12.95 -44.65
C ALA A 583 6.97 11.68 -43.92
N MET A 584 6.58 10.64 -44.68
CA MET A 584 6.26 9.30 -44.14
C MET A 584 7.11 8.24 -44.85
N PRO A 585 8.20 7.73 -44.20
CA PRO A 585 9.15 6.81 -44.83
C PRO A 585 8.51 5.56 -45.47
N GLN A 586 7.57 4.92 -44.77
CA GLN A 586 6.87 3.74 -45.29
C GLN A 586 6.05 4.05 -46.57
N ARG A 587 5.36 5.20 -46.60
CA ARG A 587 4.59 5.68 -47.75
C ARG A 587 5.50 5.97 -48.93
N ALA A 588 6.66 6.59 -48.66
CA ALA A 588 7.67 6.87 -49.67
C ALA A 588 8.24 5.59 -50.32
N GLU A 589 8.49 4.56 -49.52
CA GLU A 589 8.99 3.27 -50.02
C GLU A 589 7.94 2.53 -50.87
N THR A 590 6.68 2.59 -50.47
CA THR A 590 5.57 2.03 -51.25
C THR A 590 5.42 2.75 -52.61
N ILE A 591 5.46 4.09 -52.64
CA ILE A 591 5.44 4.89 -53.87
C ILE A 591 6.60 4.52 -54.77
N ARG A 592 7.82 4.40 -54.22
CA ARG A 592 9.00 3.99 -54.97
C ARG A 592 8.83 2.61 -55.61
N GLY A 593 8.25 1.65 -54.88
CA GLY A 593 7.93 0.32 -55.42
C GLY A 593 6.94 0.37 -56.57
N TYR A 594 5.86 1.18 -56.48
CA TYR A 594 4.85 1.33 -57.53
C TYR A 594 5.41 2.03 -58.77
N VAL A 595 6.17 3.10 -58.62
CA VAL A 595 6.80 3.82 -59.74
C VAL A 595 7.85 2.93 -60.41
N GLY A 596 8.67 2.19 -59.67
CA GLY A 596 9.66 1.25 -60.21
C GLY A 596 9.04 0.11 -61.01
N GLY A 597 7.87 -0.40 -60.58
CA GLY A 597 7.12 -1.44 -61.29
C GLY A 597 6.42 -0.93 -62.58
N LEU A 598 6.09 0.35 -62.64
CA LEU A 598 5.51 0.96 -63.85
C LEU A 598 6.58 1.39 -64.87
N HIS A 599 7.82 1.56 -64.46
CA HIS A 599 8.93 2.00 -65.31
C HIS A 599 9.63 0.84 -66.00
N GLN A 600 9.50 -0.40 -65.54
CA GLN A 600 9.99 -1.62 -66.16
C GLN A 600 9.09 -2.06 -67.32
#